data_13889a7a3ada62fc59afbc92ae691e11
#
_entry.id   13889a7a3ada62fc59afbc92ae691e11
#
_cell.length_a   1.000
_cell.length_b   1.000
_cell.length_c   1.000
_cell.angle_alpha   90.00
_cell.angle_beta   90.00
_cell.angle_gamma   90.00
#
_symmetry.space_group_name_H-M   'P 1'
#
loop_
_entity.id
_entity.type
_entity.pdbx_description
1 polymer ?
#
loop_
_entity_poly.entity_id
_entity_poly.type
_entity_poly.pdbx_seq_one_letter_code
_entity_poly.pdbx_strand_id
1 'polypeptide(L)'
;MAEGRIEHQGFEPSSSLRIILVGKTGSGESATRNSILSQPMFESKLGAQSVTRKCQRATGTWNGRSILVVDMPPIFESRAQDQEVYENIGACYLLSVPGPHVLLLVTQLGHFTKQDVVAVTRVKEVFGAGAERYMVILFTHKEDLAGGSLDEYMANTDNLRLRSLVQKCRRRYCAFNNWASGDEQRGQLAQLMAVIEGLEREHQGAFLTNELFFDAQMLQQMGGGAHGEGQRRYLDKVRLQVAKQKQDLKEAERNSAFKALLRLKAWIVSHAKIFVLVLCLLIFLAIVISLYSTHQH
;
A
#
# COMPACT_ATOMS: atom_id res chain seq x y z
N MET A 1 -24.90 38.77 25.54
CA MET A 1 -24.45 38.05 24.36
C MET A 1 -23.26 37.21 24.78
N ALA A 2 -23.46 35.91 24.93
CA ALA A 2 -22.39 34.96 25.29
C ALA A 2 -21.85 34.35 24.00
N GLU A 3 -20.62 34.74 23.65
CA GLU A 3 -19.89 34.09 22.55
C GLU A 3 -19.58 32.65 22.96
N GLY A 4 -20.25 31.71 22.33
CA GLY A 4 -19.95 30.28 22.44
C GLY A 4 -18.60 30.00 21.84
N ARG A 5 -17.62 29.76 22.70
CA ARG A 5 -16.31 29.18 22.35
C ARG A 5 -16.57 27.79 21.83
N ILE A 6 -16.44 27.60 20.52
CA ILE A 6 -16.38 26.26 19.92
C ILE A 6 -15.04 25.66 20.35
N GLU A 7 -15.05 24.84 21.40
CA GLU A 7 -13.92 23.99 21.73
C GLU A 7 -13.77 23.00 20.58
N HIS A 8 -12.69 23.16 19.83
CA HIS A 8 -12.21 22.09 18.93
C HIS A 8 -11.90 20.88 19.82
N GLN A 9 -12.81 19.93 19.85
CA GLN A 9 -12.51 18.60 20.42
C GLN A 9 -11.31 18.05 19.66
N GLY A 10 -10.16 18.04 20.34
CA GLY A 10 -8.92 17.50 19.80
C GLY A 10 -9.15 16.02 19.46
N PHE A 11 -8.73 15.62 18.26
CA PHE A 11 -8.74 14.21 17.86
C PHE A 11 -7.92 13.38 18.86
N GLU A 12 -8.57 12.43 19.54
CA GLU A 12 -7.88 11.44 20.37
C GLU A 12 -7.72 10.15 19.57
N PRO A 13 -6.46 9.62 19.43
CA PRO A 13 -6.22 8.36 18.77
C PRO A 13 -6.98 7.21 19.44
N SER A 14 -7.44 6.24 18.66
CA SER A 14 -8.06 5.02 19.18
C SER A 14 -7.16 4.37 20.26
N SER A 15 -7.74 3.90 21.35
CA SER A 15 -7.02 3.18 22.41
C SER A 15 -6.32 1.89 21.93
N SER A 16 -6.72 1.38 20.78
CA SER A 16 -6.15 0.17 20.14
C SER A 16 -5.83 0.46 18.68
N LEU A 17 -4.56 0.35 18.31
CA LEU A 17 -4.07 0.45 16.94
C LEU A 17 -3.98 -0.95 16.31
N ARG A 18 -4.58 -1.14 15.14
CA ARG A 18 -4.51 -2.39 14.37
C ARG A 18 -3.76 -2.15 13.07
N ILE A 19 -2.66 -2.89 12.88
CA ILE A 19 -1.77 -2.82 11.72
C ILE A 19 -1.77 -4.19 11.04
N ILE A 20 -1.96 -4.22 9.72
CA ILE A 20 -1.71 -5.41 8.92
C ILE A 20 -0.41 -5.16 8.16
N LEU A 21 0.58 -6.06 8.30
CA LEU A 21 1.78 -6.07 7.49
C LEU A 21 1.51 -6.78 6.18
N VAL A 22 1.98 -6.21 5.09
CA VAL A 22 1.87 -6.76 3.75
C VAL A 22 3.17 -6.50 2.99
N GLY A 23 3.64 -7.46 2.20
CA GLY A 23 4.84 -7.30 1.40
C GLY A 23 5.13 -8.54 0.56
N LYS A 24 6.27 -8.56 -0.11
CA LYS A 24 6.78 -9.73 -0.83
C LYS A 24 7.68 -10.54 0.08
N THR A 25 7.90 -11.82 -0.24
CA THR A 25 8.88 -12.66 0.47
C THR A 25 10.23 -11.96 0.55
N GLY A 26 10.79 -11.92 1.76
CA GLY A 26 12.09 -11.32 2.03
C GLY A 26 12.10 -9.80 2.15
N SER A 27 10.95 -9.12 2.15
CA SER A 27 10.89 -7.67 2.38
C SER A 27 11.25 -7.25 3.81
N GLY A 28 11.29 -8.20 4.75
CA GLY A 28 11.60 -7.94 6.15
C GLY A 28 10.38 -7.77 7.06
N GLU A 29 9.21 -8.28 6.66
CA GLU A 29 7.95 -8.15 7.42
C GLU A 29 8.07 -8.65 8.86
N SER A 30 8.59 -9.87 9.06
CA SER A 30 8.75 -10.45 10.40
C SER A 30 9.74 -9.66 11.28
N ALA A 31 10.84 -9.18 10.69
CA ALA A 31 11.78 -8.29 11.39
C ALA A 31 11.13 -6.94 11.73
N THR A 32 10.36 -6.37 10.81
CA THR A 32 9.58 -5.14 11.04
C THR A 32 8.56 -5.31 12.15
N ARG A 33 7.83 -6.44 12.18
CA ARG A 33 6.92 -6.78 13.29
C ARG A 33 7.64 -6.77 14.63
N ASN A 34 8.81 -7.41 14.71
CA ASN A 34 9.61 -7.45 15.92
C ASN A 34 10.10 -6.06 16.33
N SER A 35 10.51 -5.22 15.35
CA SER A 35 10.91 -3.83 15.59
C SER A 35 9.76 -2.98 16.13
N ILE A 36 8.54 -3.14 15.60
CA ILE A 36 7.34 -2.41 16.06
C ILE A 36 6.96 -2.83 17.49
N LEU A 37 7.04 -4.11 17.79
CA LEU A 37 6.59 -4.66 19.09
C LEU A 37 7.69 -4.63 20.16
N SER A 38 8.90 -4.19 19.81
CA SER A 38 10.09 -4.16 20.69
C SER A 38 10.34 -5.51 21.39
N GLN A 39 9.99 -6.62 20.75
CA GLN A 39 10.20 -7.96 21.27
C GLN A 39 11.53 -8.51 20.76
N PRO A 40 12.29 -9.25 21.61
CA PRO A 40 13.49 -9.93 21.18
C PRO A 40 13.15 -10.93 20.05
N MET A 41 14.01 -10.94 19.04
CA MET A 41 13.87 -11.69 17.80
C MET A 41 13.39 -13.14 17.99
N PHE A 42 12.20 -13.46 17.53
CA PHE A 42 11.95 -14.80 17.03
C PHE A 42 12.78 -14.97 15.76
N GLU A 43 13.53 -16.07 15.69
CA GLU A 43 14.48 -16.38 14.60
C GLU A 43 13.90 -16.03 13.21
N SER A 44 14.35 -14.92 12.65
CA SER A 44 14.20 -14.66 11.21
C SER A 44 15.28 -15.49 10.51
N LYS A 45 15.01 -16.76 10.24
CA LYS A 45 15.91 -17.59 9.45
C LYS A 45 15.81 -17.16 7.99
N LEU A 46 16.93 -16.73 7.42
CA LEU A 46 17.14 -16.70 5.97
C LEU A 46 17.04 -18.14 5.45
N GLY A 47 15.84 -18.55 5.09
CA GLY A 47 15.56 -19.83 4.48
C GLY A 47 15.02 -19.62 3.07
N ALA A 48 15.38 -20.49 2.13
CA ALA A 48 14.88 -20.51 0.76
C ALA A 48 13.36 -20.78 0.64
N GLN A 49 12.64 -20.94 1.76
CA GLN A 49 11.18 -21.07 1.82
C GLN A 49 10.60 -19.95 2.66
N SER A 50 9.46 -19.40 2.22
CA SER A 50 8.65 -18.45 2.97
C SER A 50 8.43 -18.95 4.40
N VAL A 51 8.96 -18.20 5.39
CA VAL A 51 8.93 -18.61 6.80
C VAL A 51 7.53 -18.54 7.39
N THR A 52 6.68 -17.64 6.88
CA THR A 52 5.32 -17.42 7.37
C THR A 52 4.31 -18.03 6.40
N ARG A 53 3.83 -19.25 6.70
CA ARG A 53 2.81 -19.92 5.89
C ARG A 53 1.38 -19.60 6.30
N LYS A 54 1.17 -19.06 7.49
CA LYS A 54 -0.15 -18.72 8.06
C LYS A 54 -0.15 -17.31 8.61
N CYS A 55 -1.30 -16.66 8.53
CA CYS A 55 -1.54 -15.37 9.14
C CYS A 55 -1.30 -15.44 10.65
N GLN A 56 -0.51 -14.53 11.19
CA GLN A 56 -0.14 -14.49 12.62
C GLN A 56 -0.47 -13.12 13.20
N ARG A 57 -0.85 -13.10 14.46
CA ARG A 57 -1.04 -11.86 15.20
C ARG A 57 -0.08 -11.77 16.39
N ALA A 58 0.35 -10.57 16.67
CA ALA A 58 1.11 -10.26 17.87
C ALA A 58 0.63 -8.92 18.45
N THR A 59 0.79 -8.75 19.75
CA THR A 59 0.36 -7.54 20.46
C THR A 59 1.51 -6.91 21.22
N GLY A 60 1.48 -5.60 21.33
CA GLY A 60 2.43 -4.81 22.11
C GLY A 60 1.79 -3.52 22.60
N THR A 61 2.60 -2.64 23.15
CA THR A 61 2.16 -1.33 23.63
C THR A 61 3.12 -0.24 23.21
N TRP A 62 2.58 0.92 22.88
CA TRP A 62 3.34 2.15 22.61
C TRP A 62 2.72 3.31 23.35
N ASN A 63 3.46 3.93 24.28
CA ASN A 63 2.97 5.05 25.09
C ASN A 63 1.59 4.79 25.73
N GLY A 64 1.40 3.58 26.29
CA GLY A 64 0.13 3.16 26.89
C GLY A 64 -0.97 2.74 25.92
N ARG A 65 -0.75 2.89 24.61
CA ARG A 65 -1.66 2.47 23.55
C ARG A 65 -1.40 1.01 23.17
N SER A 66 -2.46 0.19 23.12
CA SER A 66 -2.35 -1.18 22.63
C SER A 66 -2.12 -1.21 21.12
N ILE A 67 -1.17 -2.01 20.67
CA ILE A 67 -0.89 -2.26 19.24
C ILE A 67 -1.13 -3.72 18.93
N LEU A 68 -1.96 -3.98 17.93
CA LEU A 68 -2.14 -5.29 17.32
C LEU A 68 -1.48 -5.28 15.95
N VAL A 69 -0.55 -6.18 15.73
CA VAL A 69 0.08 -6.39 14.41
C VAL A 69 -0.34 -7.76 13.88
N VAL A 70 -0.90 -7.76 12.68
CA VAL A 70 -1.24 -8.97 11.93
C VAL A 70 -0.25 -9.10 10.78
N ASP A 71 0.53 -10.17 10.80
CA ASP A 71 1.51 -10.50 9.76
C ASP A 71 0.83 -11.42 8.74
N MET A 72 0.64 -10.92 7.52
CA MET A 72 0.01 -11.68 6.44
C MET A 72 1.09 -12.43 5.66
N PRO A 73 0.97 -13.75 5.46
CA PRO A 73 1.91 -14.47 4.63
C PRO A 73 1.93 -13.87 3.21
N PRO A 74 3.04 -13.98 2.47
CA PRO A 74 3.13 -13.50 1.10
C PRO A 74 2.24 -14.36 0.18
N ILE A 75 0.93 -14.14 0.27
CA ILE A 75 -0.11 -14.84 -0.53
C ILE A 75 0.06 -14.63 -2.05
N PHE A 76 1.03 -13.83 -2.45
CA PHE A 76 1.23 -13.34 -3.81
C PHE A 76 2.23 -14.18 -4.60
N GLU A 77 3.10 -14.94 -3.91
CA GLU A 77 4.18 -15.70 -4.53
C GLU A 77 3.93 -17.21 -4.48
N SER A 78 2.96 -17.64 -3.67
CA SER A 78 2.74 -19.05 -3.50
C SER A 78 2.06 -19.65 -4.74
N ARG A 79 2.65 -20.69 -5.27
CA ARG A 79 1.95 -21.73 -6.03
C ARG A 79 1.01 -22.55 -5.12
N ALA A 80 0.66 -21.98 -3.93
CA ALA A 80 -0.25 -22.59 -2.98
C ALA A 80 -1.57 -22.88 -3.67
N GLN A 81 -2.19 -23.98 -3.32
CA GLN A 81 -3.54 -24.29 -3.78
C GLN A 81 -4.44 -23.11 -3.43
N ASP A 82 -5.30 -22.71 -4.34
CA ASP A 82 -6.21 -21.56 -4.17
C ASP A 82 -6.93 -21.57 -2.82
N GLN A 83 -7.20 -22.73 -2.26
CA GLN A 83 -7.83 -22.93 -0.97
C GLN A 83 -7.02 -22.34 0.19
N GLU A 84 -5.72 -22.63 0.27
CA GLU A 84 -4.84 -22.13 1.35
C GLU A 84 -4.73 -20.59 1.32
N VAL A 85 -4.72 -19.99 0.13
CA VAL A 85 -4.72 -18.54 -0.03
C VAL A 85 -5.97 -17.92 0.58
N TYR A 86 -7.15 -18.47 0.30
CA TYR A 86 -8.41 -17.95 0.84
C TYR A 86 -8.55 -18.18 2.35
N GLU A 87 -8.02 -19.28 2.86
CA GLU A 87 -7.94 -19.54 4.30
C GLU A 87 -7.07 -18.51 5.01
N ASN A 88 -5.92 -18.15 4.44
CA ASN A 88 -5.06 -17.11 4.97
C ASN A 88 -5.71 -15.73 4.91
N ILE A 89 -6.39 -15.40 3.81
CA ILE A 89 -7.14 -14.14 3.71
C ILE A 89 -8.24 -14.10 4.78
N GLY A 90 -9.03 -15.16 4.90
CA GLY A 90 -10.08 -15.25 5.92
C GLY A 90 -9.54 -15.13 7.33
N ALA A 91 -8.41 -15.78 7.64
CA ALA A 91 -7.73 -15.66 8.91
C ALA A 91 -7.25 -14.23 9.19
N CYS A 92 -6.72 -13.52 8.18
CA CYS A 92 -6.32 -12.13 8.32
C CYS A 92 -7.49 -11.23 8.70
N TYR A 93 -8.64 -11.39 8.06
CA TYR A 93 -9.86 -10.68 8.43
C TYR A 93 -10.27 -10.97 9.88
N LEU A 94 -10.32 -12.25 10.28
CA LEU A 94 -10.67 -12.66 11.65
C LEU A 94 -9.69 -12.09 12.70
N LEU A 95 -8.40 -12.07 12.42
CA LEU A 95 -7.39 -11.61 13.37
C LEU A 95 -7.35 -10.08 13.50
N SER A 96 -7.91 -9.34 12.55
CA SER A 96 -7.85 -7.87 12.50
C SER A 96 -9.19 -7.15 12.67
N VAL A 97 -10.27 -7.89 13.07
CA VAL A 97 -11.57 -7.27 13.33
C VAL A 97 -11.46 -6.12 14.37
N PRO A 98 -12.29 -5.10 14.24
CA PRO A 98 -13.32 -4.82 13.23
C PRO A 98 -12.75 -4.24 11.92
N GLY A 99 -11.45 -4.18 11.77
CA GLY A 99 -10.69 -3.71 10.62
C GLY A 99 -9.41 -2.98 11.01
N PRO A 100 -8.41 -2.93 10.12
CA PRO A 100 -7.13 -2.27 10.39
C PRO A 100 -7.25 -0.75 10.26
N HIS A 101 -6.51 -0.03 11.10
CA HIS A 101 -6.27 1.40 10.92
C HIS A 101 -5.23 1.65 9.84
N VAL A 102 -4.29 0.70 9.68
CA VAL A 102 -3.14 0.81 8.77
C VAL A 102 -2.88 -0.51 8.06
N LEU A 103 -2.64 -0.40 6.75
CA LEU A 103 -2.01 -1.42 5.93
C LEU A 103 -0.56 -0.99 5.73
N LEU A 104 0.37 -1.65 6.39
CA LEU A 104 1.79 -1.31 6.33
C LEU A 104 2.47 -2.14 5.25
N LEU A 105 2.72 -1.50 4.10
CA LEU A 105 3.44 -2.13 2.99
C LEU A 105 4.94 -2.11 3.29
N VAL A 106 5.50 -3.29 3.53
CA VAL A 106 6.94 -3.47 3.79
C VAL A 106 7.64 -3.76 2.48
N THR A 107 8.65 -2.97 2.14
CA THR A 107 9.49 -3.13 0.95
C THR A 107 10.92 -2.73 1.25
N GLN A 108 11.88 -3.29 0.50
CA GLN A 108 13.29 -2.97 0.69
C GLN A 108 13.66 -1.68 -0.01
N LEU A 109 14.41 -0.82 0.66
CA LEU A 109 14.97 0.41 0.08
C LEU A 109 15.84 0.03 -1.15
N GLY A 110 15.76 0.80 -2.22
CA GLY A 110 16.50 0.52 -3.46
C GLY A 110 15.97 -0.65 -4.30
N HIS A 111 15.09 -1.52 -3.77
CA HIS A 111 14.65 -2.74 -4.44
C HIS A 111 13.13 -2.84 -4.67
N PHE A 112 12.49 -1.71 -4.96
CA PHE A 112 11.09 -1.71 -5.35
C PHE A 112 10.92 -2.27 -6.78
N THR A 113 10.30 -3.43 -6.89
CA THR A 113 10.23 -4.25 -8.11
C THR A 113 8.81 -4.43 -8.62
N LYS A 114 8.64 -5.18 -9.71
CA LYS A 114 7.31 -5.60 -10.19
C LYS A 114 6.55 -6.45 -9.15
N GLN A 115 7.26 -7.22 -8.31
CA GLN A 115 6.64 -8.05 -7.27
C GLN A 115 5.99 -7.17 -6.20
N ASP A 116 6.60 -6.03 -5.83
CA ASP A 116 5.99 -5.08 -4.90
C ASP A 116 4.72 -4.46 -5.49
N VAL A 117 4.70 -4.17 -6.79
CA VAL A 117 3.48 -3.72 -7.49
C VAL A 117 2.39 -4.78 -7.46
N VAL A 118 2.74 -6.06 -7.65
CA VAL A 118 1.80 -7.18 -7.53
C VAL A 118 1.26 -7.26 -6.10
N ALA A 119 2.12 -7.12 -5.07
CA ALA A 119 1.69 -7.10 -3.68
C ALA A 119 0.65 -5.99 -3.43
N VAL A 120 0.90 -4.76 -3.88
CA VAL A 120 -0.06 -3.65 -3.79
C VAL A 120 -1.39 -3.95 -4.50
N THR A 121 -1.33 -4.56 -5.68
CA THR A 121 -2.53 -4.95 -6.42
C THR A 121 -3.33 -5.99 -5.64
N ARG A 122 -2.67 -6.97 -5.06
CA ARG A 122 -3.31 -7.99 -4.23
C ARG A 122 -3.93 -7.42 -2.96
N VAL A 123 -3.27 -6.47 -2.31
CA VAL A 123 -3.88 -5.74 -1.17
C VAL A 123 -5.24 -5.14 -1.58
N LYS A 124 -5.33 -4.56 -2.76
CA LYS A 124 -6.60 -4.02 -3.28
C LYS A 124 -7.60 -5.11 -3.67
N GLU A 125 -7.13 -6.24 -4.19
CA GLU A 125 -8.00 -7.39 -4.47
C GLU A 125 -8.58 -8.00 -3.18
N VAL A 126 -7.82 -7.94 -2.08
CA VAL A 126 -8.27 -8.46 -0.77
C VAL A 126 -9.13 -7.44 -0.03
N PHE A 127 -8.68 -6.21 0.13
CA PHE A 127 -9.31 -5.21 1.01
C PHE A 127 -10.17 -4.18 0.25
N GLY A 128 -10.19 -4.23 -1.07
CA GLY A 128 -10.93 -3.30 -1.93
C GLY A 128 -10.07 -2.17 -2.49
N ALA A 129 -10.58 -1.52 -3.53
CA ALA A 129 -9.89 -0.43 -4.24
C ALA A 129 -9.54 0.77 -3.34
N GLY A 130 -10.26 0.96 -2.24
CA GLY A 130 -10.01 2.02 -1.26
C GLY A 130 -8.85 1.76 -0.30
N ALA A 131 -8.24 0.58 -0.32
CA ALA A 131 -7.18 0.17 0.61
C ALA A 131 -5.95 1.10 0.59
N GLU A 132 -5.63 1.69 -0.58
CA GLU A 132 -4.49 2.63 -0.72
C GLU A 132 -4.61 3.85 0.21
N ARG A 133 -5.82 4.23 0.62
CA ARG A 133 -6.04 5.35 1.56
C ARG A 133 -5.57 5.05 2.98
N TYR A 134 -5.54 3.77 3.35
CA TYR A 134 -5.09 3.28 4.65
C TYR A 134 -3.66 2.75 4.62
N MET A 135 -2.96 2.93 3.49
CA MET A 135 -1.62 2.38 3.31
C MET A 135 -0.54 3.36 3.75
N VAL A 136 0.46 2.82 4.45
CA VAL A 136 1.74 3.45 4.76
C VAL A 136 2.83 2.57 4.16
N ILE A 137 3.85 3.17 3.54
CA ILE A 137 4.98 2.43 2.97
C ILE A 137 6.11 2.45 3.99
N LEU A 138 6.58 1.27 4.40
CA LEU A 138 7.74 1.12 5.25
C LEU A 138 8.89 0.51 4.45
N PHE A 139 9.97 1.26 4.35
CA PHE A 139 11.20 0.80 3.74
C PHE A 139 12.07 0.11 4.78
N THR A 140 12.48 -1.12 4.54
CA THR A 140 13.55 -1.78 5.30
C THR A 140 14.92 -1.40 4.74
N HIS A 141 15.99 -1.74 5.44
CA HIS A 141 17.36 -1.37 5.06
C HIS A 141 17.60 0.15 5.03
N LYS A 142 17.14 0.85 6.07
CA LYS A 142 17.37 2.29 6.22
C LYS A 142 18.86 2.64 6.24
N GLU A 143 19.70 1.73 6.71
CA GLU A 143 21.16 1.84 6.71
C GLU A 143 21.75 2.07 5.33
N ASP A 144 21.10 1.63 4.26
CA ASP A 144 21.54 1.83 2.87
C ASP A 144 21.45 3.29 2.42
N LEU A 145 20.78 4.17 3.20
CA LEU A 145 20.80 5.62 2.94
C LEU A 145 22.17 6.26 3.23
N ALA A 146 23.07 5.56 3.92
CA ALA A 146 24.43 6.03 4.22
C ALA A 146 24.50 7.47 4.77
N GLY A 147 23.53 7.85 5.60
CA GLY A 147 23.39 9.18 6.19
C GLY A 147 22.56 10.17 5.38
N GLY A 148 22.13 9.82 4.16
CA GLY A 148 21.17 10.61 3.39
C GLY A 148 19.74 10.57 3.96
N SER A 149 18.88 11.46 3.48
CA SER A 149 17.49 11.48 3.92
C SER A 149 16.59 10.62 3.01
N LEU A 150 15.56 10.02 3.61
CA LEU A 150 14.56 9.27 2.85
C LEU A 150 13.78 10.18 1.87
N ASP A 151 13.56 11.44 2.23
CA ASP A 151 12.89 12.42 1.38
C ASP A 151 13.73 12.74 0.14
N GLU A 152 15.05 12.88 0.27
CA GLU A 152 15.95 13.06 -0.86
C GLU A 152 15.96 11.82 -1.76
N TYR A 153 16.00 10.63 -1.19
CA TYR A 153 15.87 9.39 -1.95
C TYR A 153 14.55 9.35 -2.74
N MET A 154 13.42 9.72 -2.10
CA MET A 154 12.11 9.77 -2.78
C MET A 154 12.03 10.86 -3.85
N ALA A 155 12.68 11.99 -3.68
CA ALA A 155 12.73 13.06 -4.67
C ALA A 155 13.55 12.67 -5.91
N ASN A 156 14.62 11.92 -5.72
CA ASN A 156 15.61 11.59 -6.75
C ASN A 156 15.40 10.22 -7.40
N THR A 157 14.49 9.38 -6.89
CA THR A 157 14.28 8.04 -7.45
C THR A 157 13.71 8.10 -8.88
N ASP A 158 14.32 7.35 -9.81
CA ASP A 158 13.82 7.19 -11.19
C ASP A 158 12.73 6.12 -11.31
N ASN A 159 12.40 5.44 -10.21
CA ASN A 159 11.39 4.40 -10.22
C ASN A 159 9.97 4.98 -10.28
N LEU A 160 9.45 5.14 -11.49
CA LEU A 160 8.13 5.71 -11.75
C LEU A 160 6.99 4.95 -11.04
N ARG A 161 7.13 3.62 -10.84
CA ARG A 161 6.12 2.83 -10.13
C ARG A 161 6.10 3.17 -8.65
N LEU A 162 7.28 3.31 -8.05
CA LEU A 162 7.41 3.73 -6.65
C LEU A 162 6.87 5.15 -6.46
N ARG A 163 7.26 6.08 -7.32
CA ARG A 163 6.75 7.48 -7.27
C ARG A 163 5.22 7.53 -7.36
N SER A 164 4.63 6.77 -8.28
CA SER A 164 3.17 6.66 -8.41
C SER A 164 2.52 6.12 -7.14
N LEU A 165 3.09 5.06 -6.53
CA LEU A 165 2.57 4.49 -5.30
C LEU A 165 2.67 5.49 -4.13
N VAL A 166 3.81 6.16 -3.96
CA VAL A 166 4.01 7.18 -2.93
C VAL A 166 2.97 8.30 -3.04
N GLN A 167 2.65 8.74 -4.27
CA GLN A 167 1.58 9.73 -4.48
C GLN A 167 0.20 9.21 -4.06
N LYS A 168 -0.14 7.96 -4.43
CA LYS A 168 -1.41 7.33 -4.06
C LYS A 168 -1.54 7.14 -2.55
N CYS A 169 -0.44 6.83 -1.88
CA CYS A 169 -0.36 6.75 -0.42
C CYS A 169 -0.18 8.13 0.24
N ARG A 170 -0.38 9.24 -0.50
CA ARG A 170 -0.28 10.63 0.00
C ARG A 170 1.02 10.92 0.74
N ARG A 171 2.15 10.41 0.21
CA ARG A 171 3.50 10.55 0.78
C ARG A 171 3.62 10.02 2.22
N ARG A 172 2.81 9.05 2.60
CA ARG A 172 2.92 8.38 3.90
C ARG A 172 3.95 7.26 3.78
N TYR A 173 5.17 7.51 4.23
CA TYR A 173 6.26 6.55 4.23
C TYR A 173 7.22 6.81 5.39
N CYS A 174 7.93 5.76 5.79
CA CYS A 174 9.04 5.81 6.74
C CYS A 174 10.06 4.71 6.40
N ALA A 175 11.20 4.69 7.10
CA ALA A 175 12.21 3.66 6.91
C ALA A 175 12.72 3.11 8.24
N PHE A 176 12.98 1.80 8.27
CA PHE A 176 13.53 1.07 9.40
C PHE A 176 14.87 0.41 9.04
N ASN A 177 15.83 0.58 9.92
CA ASN A 177 16.94 -0.35 10.10
C ASN A 177 16.47 -1.41 11.09
N ASN A 178 16.13 -2.60 10.63
CA ASN A 178 15.63 -3.68 11.49
C ASN A 178 16.69 -4.28 12.41
N TRP A 179 17.95 -3.89 12.27
CA TRP A 179 19.06 -4.23 13.17
C TRP A 179 19.22 -3.22 14.30
N ALA A 180 18.56 -2.06 14.19
CA ALA A 180 18.65 -1.01 15.19
C ALA A 180 18.09 -1.48 16.52
N SER A 181 18.70 -1.00 17.60
CA SER A 181 18.28 -1.27 18.98
C SER A 181 18.32 0.02 19.80
N GLY A 182 17.79 -0.02 21.01
CA GLY A 182 17.85 1.11 21.93
C GLY A 182 17.16 2.36 21.41
N ASP A 183 17.87 3.50 21.42
CA ASP A 183 17.32 4.82 21.05
C ASP A 183 17.01 4.92 19.57
N GLU A 184 17.81 4.33 18.70
CA GLU A 184 17.55 4.32 17.27
C GLU A 184 16.25 3.58 16.94
N GLN A 185 16.04 2.39 17.50
CA GLN A 185 14.80 1.64 17.33
C GLN A 185 13.59 2.43 17.84
N ARG A 186 13.70 3.05 19.03
CA ARG A 186 12.63 3.88 19.59
C ARG A 186 12.34 5.09 18.70
N GLY A 187 13.37 5.75 18.17
CA GLY A 187 13.21 6.88 17.26
C GLY A 187 12.50 6.52 15.95
N GLN A 188 12.84 5.37 15.35
CA GLN A 188 12.20 4.87 14.15
C GLN A 188 10.73 4.52 14.40
N LEU A 189 10.43 3.87 15.52
CA LEU A 189 9.06 3.57 15.92
C LEU A 189 8.26 4.84 16.15
N ALA A 190 8.83 5.85 16.80
CA ALA A 190 8.19 7.15 16.99
C ALA A 190 7.85 7.82 15.64
N GLN A 191 8.75 7.75 14.63
CA GLN A 191 8.49 8.25 13.29
C GLN A 191 7.32 7.51 12.61
N LEU A 192 7.28 6.18 12.69
CA LEU A 192 6.16 5.39 12.18
C LEU A 192 4.85 5.81 12.85
N MET A 193 4.84 5.93 14.19
CA MET A 193 3.64 6.31 14.93
C MET A 193 3.16 7.72 14.56
N ALA A 194 4.05 8.68 14.33
CA ALA A 194 3.68 10.01 13.86
C ALA A 194 3.02 9.99 12.48
N VAL A 195 3.51 9.14 11.54
CA VAL A 195 2.87 8.93 10.23
C VAL A 195 1.48 8.31 10.39
N ILE A 196 1.34 7.32 11.27
CA ILE A 196 0.06 6.65 11.55
C ILE A 196 -0.94 7.61 12.19
N GLU A 197 -0.53 8.41 13.16
CA GLU A 197 -1.38 9.43 13.79
C GLU A 197 -1.87 10.48 12.78
N GLY A 198 -1.01 10.83 11.82
CA GLY A 198 -1.40 11.69 10.69
C GLY A 198 -2.50 11.05 9.85
N LEU A 199 -2.36 9.76 9.55
CA LEU A 199 -3.35 8.97 8.81
C LEU A 199 -4.68 8.86 9.59
N GLU A 200 -4.61 8.57 10.89
CA GLU A 200 -5.82 8.47 11.73
C GLU A 200 -6.56 9.81 11.84
N ARG A 201 -5.82 10.91 11.98
CA ARG A 201 -6.43 12.26 11.96
C ARG A 201 -7.14 12.55 10.64
N GLU A 202 -6.51 12.19 9.51
CA GLU A 202 -7.11 12.34 8.19
C GLU A 202 -8.42 11.56 8.06
N HIS A 203 -8.49 10.38 8.65
CA HIS A 203 -9.66 9.52 8.63
C HIS A 203 -10.59 9.69 9.83
N GLN A 204 -10.31 10.67 10.70
CA GLN A 204 -11.11 10.94 11.93
C GLN A 204 -11.22 9.69 12.83
N GLY A 205 -10.16 8.89 12.92
CA GLY A 205 -10.12 7.65 13.69
C GLY A 205 -10.81 6.46 13.03
N ALA A 206 -11.37 6.62 11.82
CA ALA A 206 -11.97 5.51 11.11
C ALA A 206 -10.92 4.51 10.63
N PHE A 207 -11.28 3.25 10.64
CA PHE A 207 -10.48 2.14 10.14
C PHE A 207 -11.07 1.57 8.85
N LEU A 208 -10.25 0.83 8.12
CA LEU A 208 -10.70 0.14 6.91
C LEU A 208 -11.69 -0.96 7.29
N THR A 209 -12.89 -0.89 6.73
CA THR A 209 -13.92 -1.91 6.94
C THR A 209 -14.66 -2.22 5.65
N ASN A 210 -15.22 -3.43 5.58
CA ASN A 210 -16.07 -3.91 4.50
C ASN A 210 -16.95 -5.07 5.02
N GLU A 211 -17.78 -5.66 4.14
CA GLU A 211 -18.66 -6.76 4.51
C GLU A 211 -17.94 -7.96 5.13
N LEU A 212 -16.72 -8.28 4.67
CA LEU A 212 -15.95 -9.41 5.21
C LEU A 212 -15.49 -9.18 6.65
N PHE A 213 -15.17 -7.94 7.04
CA PHE A 213 -14.87 -7.62 8.45
C PHE A 213 -16.10 -7.79 9.33
N PHE A 214 -17.27 -7.40 8.82
CA PHE A 214 -18.52 -7.62 9.52
C PHE A 214 -18.83 -9.12 9.68
N ASP A 215 -18.73 -9.92 8.61
CA ASP A 215 -18.90 -11.37 8.67
C ASP A 215 -17.90 -12.05 9.62
N ALA A 216 -16.64 -11.60 9.60
CA ALA A 216 -15.59 -12.07 10.50
C ALA A 216 -15.93 -11.78 11.97
N GLN A 217 -16.43 -10.59 12.26
CA GLN A 217 -16.84 -10.19 13.61
C GLN A 217 -18.03 -11.02 14.10
N MET A 218 -19.02 -11.23 13.23
CA MET A 218 -20.18 -12.08 13.56
C MET A 218 -19.76 -13.53 13.84
N LEU A 219 -18.84 -14.09 13.04
CA LEU A 219 -18.33 -15.44 13.25
C LEU A 219 -17.61 -15.59 14.59
N GLN A 220 -16.84 -14.56 15.01
CA GLN A 220 -16.20 -14.55 16.32
C GLN A 220 -17.21 -14.50 17.47
N GLN A 221 -18.27 -13.70 17.35
CA GLN A 221 -19.31 -13.56 18.37
C GLN A 221 -20.12 -14.85 18.56
N MET A 222 -20.31 -15.63 17.47
CA MET A 222 -21.02 -16.92 17.51
C MET A 222 -20.21 -18.04 18.16
N GLY A 223 -19.09 -17.74 18.82
CA GLY A 223 -18.29 -18.72 19.54
C GLY A 223 -17.26 -19.46 18.72
N GLY A 224 -16.93 -18.95 17.52
CA GLY A 224 -15.74 -19.33 16.75
C GLY A 224 -15.51 -20.83 16.58
N GLY A 225 -16.57 -21.63 16.46
CA GLY A 225 -16.45 -23.07 16.26
C GLY A 225 -15.57 -23.34 15.02
N ALA A 226 -14.32 -23.66 15.29
CA ALA A 226 -13.24 -23.71 14.29
C ALA A 226 -13.48 -24.73 13.17
N HIS A 227 -14.53 -25.55 13.22
CA HIS A 227 -14.74 -26.69 12.32
C HIS A 227 -16.25 -26.90 12.07
N GLY A 228 -16.91 -25.99 11.39
CA GLY A 228 -18.31 -26.09 11.13
C GLY A 228 -18.76 -25.45 9.80
N GLU A 229 -20.03 -25.62 9.52
CA GLU A 229 -20.69 -25.07 8.33
C GLU A 229 -20.56 -23.54 8.25
N GLY A 230 -20.54 -22.83 9.40
CA GLY A 230 -20.33 -21.38 9.47
C GLY A 230 -18.97 -20.93 8.91
N GLN A 231 -17.89 -21.65 9.21
CA GLN A 231 -16.57 -21.34 8.68
C GLN A 231 -16.50 -21.60 7.17
N ARG A 232 -17.09 -22.68 6.68
CA ARG A 232 -17.15 -22.96 5.23
C ARG A 232 -17.88 -21.84 4.50
N ARG A 233 -19.07 -21.45 4.97
CA ARG A 233 -19.85 -20.34 4.40
C ARG A 233 -19.06 -19.01 4.41
N TYR A 234 -18.33 -18.74 5.49
CA TYR A 234 -17.47 -17.56 5.58
C TYR A 234 -16.35 -17.60 4.53
N LEU A 235 -15.64 -18.72 4.37
CA LEU A 235 -14.58 -18.86 3.36
C LEU A 235 -15.11 -18.77 1.94
N ASP A 236 -16.31 -19.29 1.67
CA ASP A 236 -16.97 -19.12 0.36
C ASP A 236 -17.28 -17.64 0.07
N LYS A 237 -17.74 -16.88 1.08
CA LYS A 237 -17.91 -15.43 0.96
C LYS A 237 -16.60 -14.72 0.69
N VAL A 238 -15.52 -15.07 1.42
CA VAL A 238 -14.17 -14.51 1.19
C VAL A 238 -13.76 -14.73 -0.26
N ARG A 239 -13.92 -15.96 -0.78
CA ARG A 239 -13.57 -16.30 -2.16
C ARG A 239 -14.37 -15.46 -3.17
N LEU A 240 -15.68 -15.39 -2.98
CA LEU A 240 -16.58 -14.62 -3.85
C LEU A 240 -16.23 -13.13 -3.86
N GLN A 241 -16.03 -12.54 -2.68
CA GLN A 241 -15.75 -11.11 -2.54
C GLN A 241 -14.39 -10.74 -3.14
N VAL A 242 -13.34 -11.54 -2.90
CA VAL A 242 -12.02 -11.33 -3.49
C VAL A 242 -12.08 -11.47 -5.02
N ALA A 243 -12.81 -12.45 -5.54
CA ALA A 243 -13.00 -12.62 -6.98
C ALA A 243 -13.71 -11.41 -7.60
N LYS A 244 -14.78 -10.91 -6.95
CA LYS A 244 -15.49 -9.70 -7.37
C LYS A 244 -14.58 -8.48 -7.37
N GLN A 245 -13.86 -8.21 -6.28
CA GLN A 245 -12.94 -7.07 -6.17
C GLN A 245 -11.84 -7.13 -7.24
N LYS A 246 -11.32 -8.32 -7.54
CA LYS A 246 -10.36 -8.54 -8.62
C LYS A 246 -10.95 -8.20 -9.99
N GLN A 247 -12.20 -8.56 -10.24
CA GLN A 247 -12.89 -8.20 -11.48
C GLN A 247 -13.11 -6.70 -11.57
N ASP A 248 -13.63 -6.07 -10.52
CA ASP A 248 -13.88 -4.63 -10.45
C ASP A 248 -12.60 -3.81 -10.71
N LEU A 249 -11.46 -4.24 -10.14
CA LEU A 249 -10.16 -3.61 -10.39
C LEU A 249 -9.74 -3.70 -11.85
N LYS A 250 -9.87 -4.88 -12.49
CA LYS A 250 -9.56 -5.06 -13.90
C LYS A 250 -10.43 -4.18 -14.81
N GLU A 251 -11.71 -4.06 -14.48
CA GLU A 251 -12.63 -3.20 -15.22
C GLU A 251 -12.28 -1.72 -15.04
N ALA A 252 -11.94 -1.30 -13.83
CA ALA A 252 -11.49 0.06 -13.55
C ALA A 252 -10.20 0.41 -14.30
N GLU A 253 -9.22 -0.50 -14.35
CA GLU A 253 -7.98 -0.33 -15.12
C GLU A 253 -8.26 -0.21 -16.61
N ARG A 254 -9.10 -1.08 -17.17
CA ARG A 254 -9.51 -1.05 -18.58
C ARG A 254 -10.21 0.28 -18.92
N ASN A 255 -11.13 0.72 -18.08
CA ASN A 255 -11.85 1.98 -18.27
C ASN A 255 -10.92 3.20 -18.16
N SER A 256 -9.95 3.16 -17.25
CA SER A 256 -8.91 4.19 -17.11
C SER A 256 -8.02 4.27 -18.34
N ALA A 257 -7.56 3.12 -18.84
CA ALA A 257 -6.75 3.04 -20.06
C ALA A 257 -7.51 3.57 -21.29
N PHE A 258 -8.79 3.20 -21.42
CA PHE A 258 -9.66 3.71 -22.50
C PHE A 258 -9.85 5.23 -22.42
N LYS A 259 -10.11 5.78 -21.24
CA LYS A 259 -10.18 7.24 -21.03
C LYS A 259 -8.86 7.95 -21.37
N ALA A 260 -7.72 7.36 -20.99
CA ALA A 260 -6.40 7.90 -21.35
C ALA A 260 -6.19 7.92 -22.88
N LEU A 261 -6.57 6.85 -23.56
CA LEU A 261 -6.51 6.76 -25.02
C LEU A 261 -7.39 7.81 -25.70
N LEU A 262 -8.61 8.03 -25.21
CA LEU A 262 -9.49 9.07 -25.72
C LEU A 262 -8.92 10.47 -25.52
N ARG A 263 -8.30 10.76 -24.37
CA ARG A 263 -7.62 12.02 -24.10
C ARG A 263 -6.43 12.23 -25.06
N LEU A 264 -5.63 11.20 -25.28
CA LEU A 264 -4.52 11.23 -26.23
C LEU A 264 -5.01 11.51 -27.64
N LYS A 265 -6.07 10.81 -28.07
CA LYS A 265 -6.72 11.06 -29.39
C LYS A 265 -7.21 12.50 -29.51
N ALA A 266 -7.91 13.02 -28.50
CA ALA A 266 -8.39 14.39 -28.48
C ALA A 266 -7.24 15.41 -28.53
N TRP A 267 -6.15 15.15 -27.81
CA TRP A 267 -4.94 15.98 -27.84
C TRP A 267 -4.30 15.99 -29.23
N ILE A 268 -4.12 14.82 -29.87
CA ILE A 268 -3.58 14.70 -31.23
C ILE A 268 -4.46 15.49 -32.22
N VAL A 269 -5.79 15.32 -32.17
CA VAL A 269 -6.73 16.01 -33.02
C VAL A 269 -6.66 17.53 -32.84
N SER A 270 -6.61 17.98 -31.56
CA SER A 270 -6.52 19.43 -31.28
C SER A 270 -5.22 20.07 -31.77
N HIS A 271 -4.12 19.32 -31.79
CA HIS A 271 -2.81 19.80 -32.21
C HIS A 271 -2.51 19.50 -33.69
N ALA A 272 -3.33 18.71 -34.37
CA ALA A 272 -3.12 18.34 -35.77
C ALA A 272 -3.03 19.58 -36.69
N LYS A 273 -3.85 20.61 -36.46
CA LYS A 273 -3.80 21.88 -37.22
C LYS A 273 -2.46 22.60 -37.04
N ILE A 274 -1.90 22.58 -35.81
CA ILE A 274 -0.60 23.19 -35.52
C ILE A 274 0.51 22.43 -36.23
N PHE A 275 0.49 21.09 -36.20
CA PHE A 275 1.46 20.26 -36.92
C PHE A 275 1.42 20.47 -38.41
N VAL A 276 0.22 20.57 -39.02
CA VAL A 276 0.06 20.86 -40.44
C VAL A 276 0.61 22.23 -40.76
N LEU A 277 0.33 23.24 -39.96
CA LEU A 277 0.81 24.60 -40.15
C LEU A 277 2.34 24.70 -40.06
N VAL A 278 2.95 24.04 -39.08
CA VAL A 278 4.41 23.96 -38.94
C VAL A 278 5.03 23.23 -40.13
N LEU A 279 4.44 22.14 -40.60
CA LEU A 279 4.93 21.41 -41.76
C LEU A 279 4.85 22.29 -43.05
N CYS A 280 3.75 23.01 -43.27
CA CYS A 280 3.61 23.94 -44.39
C CYS A 280 4.65 25.07 -44.34
N LEU A 281 4.92 25.61 -43.13
CA LEU A 281 5.98 26.62 -42.93
C LEU A 281 7.38 26.07 -43.27
N LEU A 282 7.69 24.84 -42.83
CA LEU A 282 8.98 24.22 -43.15
C LEU A 282 9.14 23.95 -44.64
N ILE A 283 8.10 23.49 -45.31
CA ILE A 283 8.10 23.29 -46.78
C ILE A 283 8.28 24.64 -47.50
N PHE A 284 7.55 25.69 -47.09
CA PHE A 284 7.69 27.02 -47.64
C PHE A 284 9.12 27.57 -47.49
N LEU A 285 9.70 27.42 -46.31
CA LEU A 285 11.08 27.84 -46.03
C LEU A 285 12.10 27.10 -46.92
N ALA A 286 11.92 25.79 -47.07
CA ALA A 286 12.77 24.98 -47.96
C ALA A 286 12.69 25.44 -49.43
N ILE A 287 11.49 25.78 -49.91
CA ILE A 287 11.30 26.34 -51.27
C ILE A 287 12.00 27.69 -51.44
N VAL A 288 11.85 28.59 -50.47
CA VAL A 288 12.50 29.91 -50.48
C VAL A 288 14.02 29.78 -50.49
N ILE A 289 14.58 28.88 -49.65
CA ILE A 289 16.03 28.64 -49.66
C ILE A 289 16.50 28.06 -50.98
N SER A 290 15.76 27.13 -51.59
CA SER A 290 16.08 26.55 -52.89
C SER A 290 16.07 27.59 -53.99
N LEU A 291 15.06 28.47 -54.04
CA LEU A 291 14.97 29.57 -55.02
C LEU A 291 16.09 30.59 -54.84
N TYR A 292 16.46 30.89 -53.57
CA TYR A 292 17.56 31.81 -53.30
C TYR A 292 18.92 31.25 -53.75
N SER A 293 19.17 29.95 -53.49
CA SER A 293 20.40 29.31 -53.95
C SER A 293 20.50 29.16 -55.47
N THR A 294 19.38 29.00 -56.20
CA THR A 294 19.37 28.98 -57.65
C THR A 294 19.51 30.33 -58.27
N HIS A 295 19.25 31.43 -57.56
CA HIS A 295 19.43 32.79 -58.03
C HIS A 295 20.86 33.35 -57.82
N GLN A 296 21.69 32.69 -57.10
CA GLN A 296 23.09 33.02 -56.85
C GLN A 296 24.08 32.30 -57.81
N HIS A 297 23.61 31.39 -58.64
CA HIS A 297 24.35 30.78 -59.74
C HIS A 297 23.89 31.34 -61.07
#